data_428ae136b95d31ddfb0e532ce463fd90
#
_entry.id   428ae136b95d31ddfb0e532ce463fd90
#
_cell.length_a   1.000
_cell.length_b   1.000
_cell.length_c   1.000
_cell.angle_alpha   90.00
_cell.angle_beta   90.00
_cell.angle_gamma   90.00
#
_symmetry.space_group_name_H-M   'P 1'
#
loop_
_entity.id
_entity.type
_entity.pdbx_description
1 polymer ?
#
loop_
_entity_poly.entity_id
_entity_poly.type
_entity_poly.pdbx_seq_one_letter_code
_entity_poly.pdbx_strand_id
1 'polypeptide(L)'
;MDMSKLIYVQDQVLDLDFCNHIIEKFEQDSRRYPGMVSDSIRLTQRVDLTYKNSQDLRITNLSGWENEDTALCQSFKVHFENYFNKMLTLGNGIKIGKYHDLGFAIRKYEVNKGYYNWHNDFALNSQDGLRLLTFVW
;
A
#
# COMPACT_ATOMS: atom_id res chain seq x y z
N MET A 1 -10.25 11.31 -21.14
CA MET A 1 -9.88 11.75 -19.78
C MET A 1 -8.39 11.49 -19.61
N ASP A 2 -7.62 12.49 -19.21
CA ASP A 2 -6.20 12.32 -18.95
C ASP A 2 -6.01 11.64 -17.59
N MET A 3 -5.61 10.38 -17.60
CA MET A 3 -5.46 9.56 -16.40
C MET A 3 -4.32 10.03 -15.47
N SER A 4 -3.35 10.82 -16.02
CA SER A 4 -2.27 11.37 -15.20
C SER A 4 -2.79 12.31 -14.09
N LYS A 5 -3.96 12.93 -14.31
CA LYS A 5 -4.62 13.78 -13.32
C LYS A 5 -5.14 13.03 -12.09
N LEU A 6 -5.30 11.73 -12.20
CA LEU A 6 -5.72 10.85 -11.07
C LEU A 6 -4.54 10.40 -10.22
N ILE A 7 -3.31 10.73 -10.63
CA ILE A 7 -2.10 10.35 -9.90
C ILE A 7 -1.65 11.57 -9.09
N TYR A 8 -1.40 11.35 -7.82
CA TYR A 8 -0.78 12.32 -6.91
C TYR A 8 0.60 11.81 -6.54
N VAL A 9 1.61 12.64 -6.77
CA VAL A 9 3.00 12.37 -6.40
C VAL A 9 3.47 13.50 -5.51
N GLN A 10 4.09 13.15 -4.41
CA GLN A 10 4.74 14.07 -3.48
C GLN A 10 6.06 13.47 -3.06
N ASP A 11 7.14 14.21 -3.29
CA ASP A 11 8.49 13.80 -2.89
C ASP A 11 8.74 14.11 -1.41
N GLN A 12 9.67 13.35 -0.81
CA GLN A 12 10.20 13.59 0.55
C GLN A 12 9.13 13.60 1.64
N VAL A 13 8.12 12.75 1.54
CA VAL A 13 7.04 12.63 2.52
C VAL A 13 7.44 11.88 3.78
N LEU A 14 8.49 11.06 3.70
CA LEU A 14 9.15 10.40 4.83
C LEU A 14 10.59 10.86 4.87
N ASP A 15 11.12 11.09 6.07
CA ASP A 15 12.53 11.40 6.21
C ASP A 15 13.42 10.17 5.98
N LEU A 16 14.68 10.42 5.63
CA LEU A 16 15.61 9.36 5.28
C LEU A 16 15.93 8.42 6.46
N ASP A 17 16.02 8.98 7.65
CA ASP A 17 16.34 8.20 8.86
C ASP A 17 15.18 7.24 9.19
N PHE A 18 13.95 7.70 9.03
CA PHE A 18 12.77 6.83 9.18
C PHE A 18 12.72 5.74 8.11
N CYS A 19 13.04 6.07 6.85
CA CYS A 19 13.12 5.08 5.78
C CYS A 19 14.19 4.00 6.07
N ASN A 20 15.39 4.42 6.49
CA ASN A 20 16.46 3.50 6.86
C ASN A 20 16.07 2.62 8.05
N HIS A 21 15.47 3.21 9.07
CA HIS A 21 14.96 2.48 10.24
C HIS A 21 13.95 1.39 9.84
N ILE A 22 12.98 1.70 8.99
CA ILE A 22 12.01 0.72 8.50
C ILE A 22 12.69 -0.42 7.74
N ILE A 23 13.66 -0.10 6.88
CA ILE A 23 14.39 -1.09 6.09
C ILE A 23 15.16 -2.04 7.02
N GLU A 24 15.94 -1.51 7.95
CA GLU A 24 16.72 -2.30 8.89
C GLU A 24 15.82 -3.19 9.76
N LYS A 25 14.74 -2.64 10.29
CA LYS A 25 13.78 -3.36 11.10
C LYS A 25 13.08 -4.47 10.31
N PHE A 26 12.70 -4.20 9.07
CA PHE A 26 12.15 -5.21 8.17
C PHE A 26 13.14 -6.36 7.93
N GLU A 27 14.42 -6.05 7.68
CA GLU A 27 15.43 -7.08 7.42
C GLU A 27 15.69 -7.99 8.63
N GLN A 28 15.47 -7.49 9.82
CA GLN A 28 15.64 -8.25 11.07
C GLN A 28 14.37 -9.03 11.49
N ASP A 29 13.22 -8.72 10.92
CA ASP A 29 11.95 -9.34 11.32
C ASP A 29 11.78 -10.72 10.66
N SER A 30 11.77 -11.77 11.47
CA SER A 30 11.62 -13.16 10.99
C SER A 30 10.20 -13.52 10.52
N ARG A 31 9.20 -12.64 10.73
CA ARG A 31 7.79 -12.86 10.37
C ARG A 31 7.49 -12.49 8.91
N ARG A 32 8.52 -12.12 8.15
CA ARG A 32 8.39 -11.91 6.70
C ARG A 32 7.93 -13.17 6.00
N TYR A 33 7.14 -13.02 4.97
CA TYR A 33 6.59 -14.13 4.20
C TYR A 33 6.71 -13.86 2.69
N PRO A 34 6.71 -14.90 1.84
CA PRO A 34 6.67 -14.73 0.40
C PRO A 34 5.44 -13.95 -0.03
N GLY A 35 5.62 -13.00 -0.95
CA GLY A 35 4.52 -12.20 -1.45
C GLY A 35 3.43 -13.07 -2.07
N MET A 36 2.18 -12.77 -1.74
CA MET A 36 1.01 -13.50 -2.24
C MET A 36 0.26 -12.71 -3.29
N VAL A 37 -0.43 -13.40 -4.16
CA VAL A 37 -1.41 -12.88 -5.10
C VAL A 37 -2.81 -13.36 -4.71
N SER A 38 -3.80 -12.50 -4.90
CA SER A 38 -5.19 -12.84 -4.65
C SER A 38 -5.84 -13.39 -5.90
N ASP A 39 -6.57 -14.48 -5.75
CA ASP A 39 -7.49 -14.97 -6.77
C ASP A 39 -8.89 -14.41 -6.45
N SER A 40 -9.33 -13.44 -7.23
CA SER A 40 -10.62 -12.76 -7.01
C SER A 40 -11.84 -13.68 -7.26
N ILE A 41 -11.65 -14.75 -8.01
CA ILE A 41 -12.73 -15.72 -8.29
C ILE A 41 -12.87 -16.71 -7.13
N ARG A 42 -11.73 -17.17 -6.61
CA ARG A 42 -11.70 -18.18 -5.54
C ARG A 42 -11.65 -17.58 -4.14
N LEU A 43 -11.49 -16.26 -4.02
CA LEU A 43 -11.30 -15.54 -2.76
C LEU A 43 -10.17 -16.11 -1.90
N THR A 44 -9.12 -16.60 -2.56
CA THR A 44 -7.95 -17.21 -1.91
C THR A 44 -6.69 -16.41 -2.21
N GLN A 45 -5.73 -16.52 -1.31
CA GLN A 45 -4.39 -16.00 -1.51
C GLN A 45 -3.42 -17.16 -1.69
N ARG A 46 -2.48 -17.02 -2.62
CA ARG A 46 -1.44 -18.02 -2.86
C ARG A 46 -0.12 -17.36 -3.22
N VAL A 47 0.97 -18.06 -2.95
CA VAL A 47 2.27 -17.73 -3.51
C VAL A 47 2.30 -18.22 -4.96
N ASP A 48 2.58 -17.32 -5.87
CA ASP A 48 2.71 -17.62 -7.31
C ASP A 48 3.93 -16.89 -7.87
N LEU A 49 5.05 -17.61 -7.88
CA LEU A 49 6.33 -17.07 -8.36
C LEU A 49 6.36 -16.80 -9.87
N THR A 50 5.36 -17.19 -10.63
CA THR A 50 5.24 -16.77 -12.04
C THR A 50 4.65 -15.37 -12.17
N TYR A 51 4.04 -14.87 -11.10
CA TYR A 51 3.31 -13.60 -11.08
C TYR A 51 3.95 -12.55 -10.17
N LYS A 52 4.41 -12.96 -8.98
CA LYS A 52 5.01 -12.06 -7.99
C LYS A 52 6.17 -12.73 -7.25
N ASN A 53 7.29 -12.06 -7.18
CA ASN A 53 8.45 -12.48 -6.38
C ASN A 53 8.88 -11.34 -5.47
N SER A 54 8.43 -11.38 -4.22
CA SER A 54 8.75 -10.41 -3.17
C SER A 54 8.78 -11.09 -1.81
N GLN A 55 9.33 -10.37 -0.82
CA GLN A 55 9.11 -10.65 0.59
C GLN A 55 8.23 -9.55 1.17
N ASP A 56 7.16 -9.94 1.82
CA ASP A 56 6.16 -9.04 2.37
C ASP A 56 6.11 -9.14 3.90
N LEU A 57 5.78 -8.04 4.55
CA LEU A 57 5.46 -7.97 5.97
C LEU A 57 4.30 -7.00 6.18
N ARG A 58 3.15 -7.51 6.62
CA ARG A 58 2.05 -6.65 7.03
C ARG A 58 2.35 -6.13 8.44
N ILE A 59 2.49 -4.82 8.60
CA ILE A 59 2.88 -4.21 9.86
C ILE A 59 1.69 -3.76 10.72
N THR A 60 0.55 -3.46 10.11
CA THR A 60 -0.64 -3.05 10.85
C THR A 60 -1.12 -4.15 11.78
N ASN A 61 -1.31 -3.81 13.05
CA ASN A 61 -1.60 -4.71 14.16
C ASN A 61 -0.50 -5.75 14.44
N LEU A 62 0.72 -5.51 13.99
CA LEU A 62 1.84 -6.38 14.24
C LEU A 62 2.64 -5.87 15.45
N SER A 63 2.75 -6.70 16.48
CA SER A 63 3.49 -6.34 17.71
C SER A 63 4.92 -5.93 17.40
N GLY A 64 5.33 -4.79 17.97
CA GLY A 64 6.62 -4.16 17.78
C GLY A 64 6.70 -3.22 16.55
N TRP A 65 5.61 -3.02 15.80
CA TRP A 65 5.53 -2.12 14.65
C TRP A 65 4.53 -0.96 14.86
N GLU A 66 4.05 -0.77 16.07
CA GLU A 66 3.00 0.19 16.39
C GLU A 66 3.40 1.64 16.08
N ASN A 67 4.66 1.98 16.32
CA ASN A 67 5.18 3.33 16.06
C ASN A 67 5.26 3.62 14.56
N GLU A 68 5.77 2.68 13.78
CA GLU A 68 5.89 2.80 12.33
C GLU A 68 4.52 2.81 11.66
N ASP A 69 3.61 1.95 12.10
CA ASP A 69 2.21 1.94 11.64
C ASP A 69 1.53 3.28 11.91
N THR A 70 1.73 3.84 13.10
CA THR A 70 1.21 5.16 13.48
C THR A 70 1.80 6.28 12.62
N ALA A 71 3.12 6.29 12.39
CA ALA A 71 3.79 7.29 11.57
C ALA A 71 3.31 7.26 10.11
N LEU A 72 3.19 6.06 9.54
CA LEU A 72 2.65 5.88 8.18
C LEU A 72 1.18 6.30 8.10
N CYS A 73 0.37 5.99 9.11
CA CYS A 73 -1.02 6.44 9.18
C CYS A 73 -1.14 7.96 9.22
N GLN A 74 -0.24 8.65 9.94
CA GLN A 74 -0.21 10.12 9.98
C GLN A 74 0.18 10.70 8.62
N SER A 75 1.23 10.17 7.99
CA SER A 75 1.64 10.55 6.63
C SER A 75 0.50 10.32 5.63
N PHE A 76 -0.14 9.14 5.67
CA PHE A 76 -1.30 8.81 4.85
C PHE A 76 -2.40 9.85 4.96
N LYS A 77 -2.82 10.22 6.17
CA LYS A 77 -3.92 11.18 6.39
C LYS A 77 -3.67 12.52 5.73
N VAL A 78 -2.48 13.09 5.92
CA VAL A 78 -2.11 14.39 5.33
C VAL A 78 -2.16 14.33 3.80
N HIS A 79 -1.56 13.30 3.21
CA HIS A 79 -1.45 13.19 1.75
C HIS A 79 -2.76 12.74 1.10
N PHE A 80 -3.58 11.97 1.82
CA PHE A 80 -4.93 11.64 1.39
C PHE A 80 -5.81 12.88 1.29
N GLU A 81 -5.77 13.77 2.28
CA GLU A 81 -6.50 15.04 2.26
C GLU A 81 -6.04 15.93 1.10
N ASN A 82 -4.73 16.02 0.87
CA ASN A 82 -4.17 16.77 -0.26
C ASN A 82 -4.62 16.19 -1.61
N TYR A 83 -4.58 14.87 -1.77
CA TYR A 83 -5.10 14.20 -2.96
C TYR A 83 -6.59 14.48 -3.16
N PHE A 84 -7.37 14.39 -2.09
CA PHE A 84 -8.81 14.58 -2.13
C PHE A 84 -9.17 16.01 -2.54
N ASN A 85 -8.49 17.00 -1.97
CA ASN A 85 -8.66 18.40 -2.33
C ASN A 85 -8.31 18.65 -3.81
N LYS A 86 -7.23 18.03 -4.31
CA LYS A 86 -6.88 18.07 -5.73
C LYS A 86 -8.00 17.50 -6.62
N MET A 87 -8.60 16.38 -6.22
CA MET A 87 -9.69 15.74 -6.96
C MET A 87 -10.96 16.60 -6.98
N LEU A 88 -11.29 17.26 -5.87
CA LEU A 88 -12.42 18.17 -5.80
C LEU A 88 -12.25 19.38 -6.73
N THR A 89 -11.04 19.95 -6.81
CA THR A 89 -10.74 21.09 -7.70
C THR A 89 -10.83 20.72 -9.18
N LEU A 90 -10.63 19.45 -9.52
CA LEU A 90 -10.80 18.97 -10.90
C LEU A 90 -12.27 18.79 -11.32
N GLY A 91 -13.20 19.13 -10.44
CA GLY A 91 -14.64 19.05 -10.72
C GLY A 91 -15.19 17.63 -10.85
N ASN A 92 -14.42 16.64 -10.46
CA ASN A 92 -14.77 15.23 -10.62
C ASN A 92 -15.78 14.73 -9.58
N GLY A 93 -16.22 15.59 -8.66
CA GLY A 93 -17.40 15.35 -7.81
C GLY A 93 -17.40 14.03 -7.00
N ILE A 94 -16.24 13.41 -6.80
CA ILE A 94 -16.16 12.14 -6.07
C ILE A 94 -16.51 12.43 -4.62
N LYS A 95 -17.73 12.14 -4.25
CA LYS A 95 -18.14 12.09 -2.85
C LYS A 95 -17.75 10.72 -2.30
N ILE A 96 -16.64 10.65 -1.58
CA ILE A 96 -16.32 9.46 -0.81
C ILE A 96 -17.09 9.57 0.49
N GLY A 97 -17.89 8.55 0.77
CA GLY A 97 -18.61 8.41 2.03
C GLY A 97 -17.65 8.07 3.18
N LYS A 98 -17.97 7.06 3.97
CA LYS A 98 -17.03 6.51 4.96
C LYS A 98 -15.95 5.72 4.23
N TYR A 99 -14.70 5.98 4.58
CA TYR A 99 -13.54 5.22 4.12
C TYR A 99 -12.70 4.79 5.31
N HIS A 100 -11.96 3.73 5.13
CA HIS A 100 -10.95 3.25 6.07
C HIS A 100 -9.75 2.75 5.29
N ASP A 101 -8.58 2.78 5.89
CA ASP A 101 -7.42 2.14 5.34
C ASP A 101 -7.47 0.62 5.60
N LEU A 102 -6.83 -0.15 4.74
CA LEU A 102 -6.71 -1.60 4.89
C LEU A 102 -5.42 -2.00 5.63
N GLY A 103 -4.72 -1.00 6.19
CA GLY A 103 -3.43 -1.17 6.84
C GLY A 103 -2.25 -1.16 5.88
N PHE A 104 -1.05 -1.21 6.45
CA PHE A 104 0.21 -1.03 5.75
C PHE A 104 1.00 -2.34 5.67
N ALA A 105 1.71 -2.50 4.57
CA ALA A 105 2.61 -3.62 4.36
C ALA A 105 3.89 -3.13 3.69
N ILE A 106 5.02 -3.63 4.17
CA ILE A 106 6.32 -3.43 3.54
C ILE A 106 6.53 -4.57 2.55
N ARG A 107 7.05 -4.24 1.37
CA ARG A 107 7.34 -5.22 0.32
C ARG A 107 8.74 -5.00 -0.21
N LYS A 108 9.56 -6.03 -0.10
CA LYS A 108 10.92 -6.05 -0.63
C LYS A 108 10.97 -6.81 -1.95
N TYR A 109 11.55 -6.19 -2.95
CA TYR A 109 11.86 -6.80 -4.23
C TYR A 109 13.38 -6.87 -4.39
N GLU A 110 13.93 -8.07 -4.46
CA GLU A 110 15.37 -8.26 -4.66
C GLU A 110 15.81 -7.73 -6.01
N VAL A 111 16.95 -7.06 -6.04
CA VAL A 111 17.53 -6.52 -7.27
C VAL A 111 17.72 -7.63 -8.30
N ASN A 112 17.27 -7.42 -9.53
CA ASN A 112 17.33 -8.36 -10.66
C ASN A 112 16.57 -9.69 -10.48
N LYS A 113 15.83 -9.87 -9.38
CA LYS A 113 15.06 -11.09 -9.12
C LYS A 113 13.62 -10.82 -8.71
N GLY A 114 13.39 -9.68 -8.06
CA GLY A 114 12.06 -9.30 -7.58
C GLY A 114 11.21 -8.74 -8.71
N TYR A 115 9.94 -9.10 -8.76
CA TYR A 115 8.98 -8.57 -9.71
C TYR A 115 7.55 -8.72 -9.21
N TYR A 116 6.69 -7.93 -9.79
CA TYR A 116 5.25 -8.07 -9.71
C TYR A 116 4.68 -7.71 -11.10
N ASN A 117 4.05 -8.67 -11.74
CA ASN A 117 3.47 -8.47 -13.06
C ASN A 117 2.36 -7.41 -13.04
N TRP A 118 2.04 -6.87 -14.19
CA TRP A 118 0.93 -5.93 -14.34
C TRP A 118 -0.35 -6.49 -13.74
N HIS A 119 -0.96 -5.73 -12.85
CA HIS A 119 -2.16 -6.10 -12.11
C HIS A 119 -2.99 -4.87 -11.81
N ASN A 120 -4.18 -5.07 -11.31
CA ASN A 120 -4.95 -4.03 -10.67
C ASN A 120 -5.10 -4.35 -9.17
N ASP A 121 -5.12 -3.32 -8.36
CA ASP A 121 -5.36 -3.45 -6.93
C ASP A 121 -6.86 -3.47 -6.58
N PHE A 122 -7.71 -3.50 -7.60
CA PHE A 122 -9.13 -3.59 -7.40
C PHE A 122 -9.48 -4.91 -6.70
N ALA A 123 -10.03 -4.81 -5.52
CA ALA A 123 -10.51 -5.95 -4.78
C ALA A 123 -11.92 -5.65 -4.27
N LEU A 124 -12.85 -6.51 -4.59
CA LEU A 124 -14.15 -6.54 -3.95
C LEU A 124 -14.05 -7.50 -2.77
N ASN A 125 -13.92 -6.97 -1.57
CA ASN A 125 -14.03 -7.76 -0.36
C ASN A 125 -15.42 -7.51 0.23
N SER A 126 -16.17 -8.57 0.44
CA SER A 126 -17.54 -8.48 1.00
C SER A 126 -17.60 -7.86 2.41
N GLN A 127 -16.47 -7.88 3.13
CA GLN A 127 -16.37 -7.31 4.48
C GLN A 127 -15.84 -5.89 4.50
N ASP A 128 -14.86 -5.56 3.62
CA ASP A 128 -14.13 -4.29 3.65
C ASP A 128 -14.57 -3.32 2.56
N GLY A 129 -15.48 -3.72 1.68
CA GLY A 129 -15.95 -2.89 0.58
C GLY A 129 -14.99 -2.86 -0.62
N LEU A 130 -15.01 -1.75 -1.35
CA LEU A 130 -14.27 -1.58 -2.59
C LEU A 130 -12.95 -0.86 -2.34
N ARG A 131 -11.82 -1.45 -2.78
CA ARG A 131 -10.54 -0.74 -2.79
C ARG A 131 -10.55 0.30 -3.92
N LEU A 132 -10.48 1.57 -3.55
CA LEU A 132 -10.53 2.69 -4.48
C LEU A 132 -9.18 3.32 -4.76
N LEU A 133 -8.27 3.30 -3.79
CA LEU A 133 -6.99 3.97 -3.86
C LEU A 133 -5.87 3.07 -3.33
N THR A 134 -4.69 3.22 -3.90
CA THR A 134 -3.45 2.60 -3.43
C THR A 134 -2.45 3.69 -3.14
N PHE A 135 -1.80 3.62 -1.98
CA PHE A 135 -0.70 4.48 -1.57
C PHE A 135 0.60 3.69 -1.60
N VAL A 136 1.65 4.33 -2.09
CA VAL A 136 3.02 3.78 -2.12
C VAL A 136 3.96 4.87 -1.63
N TRP A 137 4.84 4.54 -0.67
CA TRP A 137 5.95 5.38 -0.20
C TRP A 137 7.27 4.89 -0.75
#